data_7ea04b8a02d9df2e5c2f12d20a8fa726
#
_entry.id   7ea04b8a02d9df2e5c2f12d20a8fa726
#
_cell.length_a   1.000
_cell.length_b   1.000
_cell.length_c   1.000
_cell.angle_alpha   90.00
_cell.angle_beta   90.00
_cell.angle_gamma   90.00
#
_symmetry.space_group_name_H-M   'P 1'
#
loop_
_entity.id
_entity.type
_entity.pdbx_description
1 polymer ?
#
loop_
_entity_poly.entity_id
_entity_poly.type
_entity_poly.pdbx_seq_one_letter_code
_entity_poly.pdbx_strand_id
1 'polypeptide(L)'
;MEEKYRYDHEMPLRVDEWSPRTYVEPFHWHASLEIGLCLSGKGWFYFGDKTYEVTAGDIFVVNNLERHIAQSDAADPSNYLFVNFRPELFGDGDKELLLPFVYNPKKFTNKMAKELPAARQIGELIRQMRTEQLNKQAGHRQIMKGLLLQICALLFRHYSNHPGYKEQFNQIYEQYMRLQPALAFLRDRFRENIGLEDMAKQLKLSCSRARHLFKHIMGEGFKEYLTQLRINEAKKLLSGTERTVTEICMSCGFQNISPFYRAFRQIVGMTPQAYREQSALFILRTEQDEEPVFPE
;
A
#
# COMPACT_ATOMS: atom_id res chain seq x y z
N MET A 1 1.07 -17.81 -6.66
CA MET A 1 0.66 -16.55 -5.98
C MET A 1 1.77 -15.86 -5.18
N GLU A 2 2.96 -16.46 -5.04
CA GLU A 2 4.15 -15.82 -4.43
C GLU A 2 4.72 -14.65 -5.24
N GLU A 3 4.48 -14.59 -6.55
CA GLU A 3 4.98 -13.51 -7.43
C GLU A 3 4.21 -12.18 -7.27
N LYS A 4 3.01 -12.18 -6.73
CA LYS A 4 2.11 -11.01 -6.75
C LYS A 4 2.56 -9.85 -5.85
N TYR A 5 3.58 -10.02 -4.99
CA TYR A 5 4.08 -8.99 -4.06
C TYR A 5 5.61 -8.80 -4.06
N ARG A 6 6.34 -9.40 -5.00
CA ARG A 6 7.76 -9.11 -5.18
C ARG A 6 7.92 -7.99 -6.20
N TYR A 7 8.46 -6.86 -5.75
CA TYR A 7 9.07 -5.92 -6.68
C TYR A 7 10.24 -6.60 -7.39
N ASP A 8 10.41 -6.33 -8.67
CA ASP A 8 11.70 -6.56 -9.32
C ASP A 8 12.77 -5.83 -8.49
N HIS A 9 13.83 -6.54 -8.09
CA HIS A 9 14.91 -5.97 -7.26
C HIS A 9 15.53 -4.72 -7.88
N GLU A 10 15.49 -4.61 -9.21
CA GLU A 10 16.05 -3.48 -9.94
C GLU A 10 15.06 -2.33 -10.17
N MET A 11 13.75 -2.58 -10.01
CA MET A 11 12.72 -1.56 -10.22
C MET A 11 11.54 -1.73 -9.24
N PRO A 12 11.55 -1.02 -8.11
CA PRO A 12 10.48 -1.09 -7.11
C PRO A 12 9.23 -0.30 -7.53
N LEU A 13 8.67 -0.65 -8.69
CA LEU A 13 7.47 -0.08 -9.28
C LEU A 13 6.66 -1.20 -9.94
N ARG A 14 5.34 -1.25 -9.68
CA ARG A 14 4.44 -2.23 -10.30
C ARG A 14 3.02 -1.69 -10.37
N VAL A 15 2.25 -2.25 -11.28
CA VAL A 15 0.83 -1.98 -11.44
C VAL A 15 0.06 -3.27 -11.24
N ASP A 16 -0.80 -3.30 -10.22
CA ASP A 16 -1.62 -4.45 -9.88
C ASP A 16 -3.08 -4.18 -10.16
N GLU A 17 -3.76 -5.19 -10.66
CA GLU A 17 -5.21 -5.18 -10.79
C GLU A 17 -5.85 -5.89 -9.60
N TRP A 18 -6.88 -5.29 -9.02
CA TRP A 18 -7.54 -5.82 -7.84
C TRP A 18 -9.00 -5.39 -7.73
N SER A 19 -9.84 -6.35 -7.35
CA SER A 19 -11.25 -6.13 -7.03
C SER A 19 -11.49 -6.29 -5.53
N PRO A 20 -12.00 -5.26 -4.84
CA PRO A 20 -12.34 -5.35 -3.43
C PRO A 20 -13.50 -6.30 -3.18
N ARG A 21 -13.62 -6.75 -1.94
CA ARG A 21 -14.80 -7.50 -1.49
C ARG A 21 -16.03 -6.60 -1.38
N THR A 22 -17.21 -7.22 -1.36
CA THR A 22 -18.48 -6.54 -1.12
C THR A 22 -18.75 -6.23 0.36
N TYR A 23 -17.85 -6.64 1.25
CA TYR A 23 -17.84 -6.32 2.68
C TYR A 23 -16.54 -5.60 3.03
N VAL A 24 -16.55 -4.80 4.09
CA VAL A 24 -15.37 -4.08 4.56
C VAL A 24 -14.38 -5.06 5.16
N GLU A 25 -13.24 -5.25 4.50
CA GLU A 25 -12.10 -5.96 5.06
C GLU A 25 -11.36 -5.09 6.09
N PRO A 26 -10.53 -5.68 6.96
CA PRO A 26 -9.75 -4.90 7.91
C PRO A 26 -8.84 -3.89 7.23
N PHE A 27 -8.82 -2.67 7.77
CA PHE A 27 -7.91 -1.62 7.34
C PHE A 27 -6.47 -2.09 7.34
N HIS A 28 -5.75 -1.77 6.28
CA HIS A 28 -4.32 -2.05 6.17
C HIS A 28 -3.55 -0.79 5.79
N TRP A 29 -2.25 -0.87 5.88
CA TRP A 29 -1.31 0.09 5.31
C TRP A 29 -0.06 -0.67 4.86
N HIS A 30 0.75 -0.06 4.02
CA HIS A 30 1.99 -0.63 3.49
C HIS A 30 3.05 0.46 3.31
N ALA A 31 4.33 0.03 3.23
CA ALA A 31 5.45 0.96 3.12
C ALA A 31 5.67 1.51 1.69
N SER A 32 4.97 0.99 0.69
CA SER A 32 4.97 1.54 -0.66
C SER A 32 4.00 2.70 -0.76
N LEU A 33 4.32 3.66 -1.60
CA LEU A 33 3.41 4.72 -2.04
C LEU A 33 2.45 4.13 -3.06
N GLU A 34 1.19 4.57 -3.04
CA GLU A 34 0.16 3.97 -3.88
C GLU A 34 -0.74 5.00 -4.53
N ILE A 35 -1.07 4.74 -5.80
CA ILE A 35 -2.07 5.49 -6.56
C ILE A 35 -3.06 4.49 -7.12
N GLY A 36 -4.35 4.66 -6.82
CA GLY A 36 -5.43 3.81 -7.32
C GLY A 36 -6.21 4.49 -8.44
N LEU A 37 -6.54 3.75 -9.49
CA LEU A 37 -7.52 4.11 -10.52
C LEU A 37 -8.68 3.14 -10.46
N CYS A 38 -9.90 3.61 -10.25
CA CYS A 38 -11.08 2.78 -10.44
C CYS A 38 -11.33 2.57 -11.95
N LEU A 39 -11.27 1.32 -12.41
CA LEU A 39 -11.46 0.97 -13.82
C LEU A 39 -12.95 0.88 -14.19
N SER A 40 -13.72 0.25 -13.32
CA SER A 40 -15.14 -0.06 -13.55
C SER A 40 -15.89 -0.18 -12.23
N GLY A 41 -17.22 -0.21 -12.31
CA GLY A 41 -18.08 -0.41 -11.17
C GLY A 41 -18.09 0.78 -10.18
N LYS A 42 -18.60 0.52 -9.00
CA LYS A 42 -18.72 1.48 -7.90
C LYS A 42 -18.51 0.83 -6.54
N GLY A 43 -18.34 1.65 -5.51
CA GLY A 43 -18.14 1.20 -4.14
C GLY A 43 -17.71 2.32 -3.22
N TRP A 44 -16.96 1.98 -2.20
CA TRP A 44 -16.45 2.92 -1.21
C TRP A 44 -14.96 2.71 -0.97
N PHE A 45 -14.26 3.80 -0.75
CA PHE A 45 -12.87 3.78 -0.31
C PHE A 45 -12.76 4.49 1.04
N TYR A 46 -12.22 3.81 2.02
CA TYR A 46 -12.08 4.27 3.40
C TYR A 46 -10.61 4.61 3.69
N PHE A 47 -10.38 5.78 4.29
CA PHE A 47 -9.06 6.25 4.72
C PHE A 47 -9.15 6.75 6.17
N GLY A 48 -8.83 5.90 7.12
CA GLY A 48 -9.05 6.22 8.52
C GLY A 48 -10.51 6.58 8.80
N ASP A 49 -10.77 7.84 9.16
CA ASP A 49 -12.13 8.36 9.44
C ASP A 49 -12.85 8.89 8.19
N LYS A 50 -12.17 8.92 7.02
CA LYS A 50 -12.71 9.45 5.78
C LYS A 50 -13.32 8.34 4.94
N THR A 51 -14.45 8.62 4.29
CA THR A 51 -15.12 7.71 3.37
C THR A 51 -15.40 8.43 2.06
N TYR A 52 -15.08 7.79 0.95
CA TYR A 52 -15.35 8.30 -0.38
C TYR A 52 -16.18 7.29 -1.16
N GLU A 53 -17.27 7.76 -1.76
CA GLU A 53 -17.93 7.00 -2.84
C GLU A 53 -17.02 6.97 -4.05
N VAL A 54 -16.98 5.82 -4.72
CA VAL A 54 -16.09 5.55 -5.85
C VAL A 54 -16.89 5.20 -7.08
N THR A 55 -16.48 5.74 -8.20
CA THR A 55 -16.99 5.37 -9.53
C THR A 55 -15.84 5.25 -10.51
N ALA A 56 -16.07 4.55 -11.63
CA ALA A 56 -15.10 4.38 -12.70
C ALA A 56 -14.50 5.72 -13.15
N GLY A 57 -13.18 5.82 -13.21
CA GLY A 57 -12.39 6.99 -13.56
C GLY A 57 -11.87 7.80 -12.37
N ASP A 58 -12.35 7.56 -11.15
CA ASP A 58 -11.83 8.21 -9.95
C ASP A 58 -10.40 7.75 -9.65
N ILE A 59 -9.56 8.71 -9.23
CA ILE A 59 -8.17 8.46 -8.80
C ILE A 59 -8.07 8.61 -7.28
N PHE A 60 -7.31 7.73 -6.66
CA PHE A 60 -7.01 7.76 -5.24
C PHE A 60 -5.52 7.87 -5.00
N VAL A 61 -5.13 8.73 -4.08
CA VAL A 61 -3.77 8.82 -3.57
C VAL A 61 -3.76 8.30 -2.15
N VAL A 62 -3.05 7.21 -1.94
CA VAL A 62 -2.84 6.66 -0.61
C VAL A 62 -1.62 7.33 -0.01
N ASN A 63 -1.85 8.14 1.02
CA ASN A 63 -0.78 8.72 1.80
C ASN A 63 -0.08 7.58 2.56
N ASN A 64 1.24 7.59 2.54
CA ASN A 64 2.12 6.50 2.96
C ASN A 64 1.87 5.92 4.37
N LEU A 65 1.08 6.60 5.20
CA LEU A 65 0.83 6.22 6.60
C LEU A 65 -0.65 6.03 6.90
N GLU A 66 -1.47 6.17 5.90
CA GLU A 66 -2.91 6.19 6.10
C GLU A 66 -3.48 4.78 5.97
N ARG A 67 -4.15 4.34 7.03
CA ARG A 67 -4.89 3.07 6.99
C ARG A 67 -6.04 3.21 6.02
N HIS A 68 -6.13 2.28 5.09
CA HIS A 68 -7.12 2.31 4.04
C HIS A 68 -7.66 0.93 3.69
N ILE A 69 -8.83 0.91 3.07
CA ILE A 69 -9.45 -0.27 2.47
C ILE A 69 -10.53 0.17 1.48
N ALA A 70 -10.73 -0.59 0.42
CA ALA A 70 -11.85 -0.42 -0.48
C ALA A 70 -12.90 -1.50 -0.27
N GLN A 71 -14.15 -1.17 -0.60
CA GLN A 71 -15.29 -2.09 -0.62
C GLN A 71 -16.02 -1.92 -1.94
N SER A 72 -16.36 -3.02 -2.60
CA SER A 72 -17.20 -3.02 -3.80
C SER A 72 -18.68 -2.92 -3.46
N ASP A 73 -19.45 -2.29 -4.33
CA ASP A 73 -20.91 -2.45 -4.38
C ASP A 73 -21.26 -3.89 -4.81
N ALA A 74 -22.30 -4.48 -4.25
CA ALA A 74 -22.66 -5.87 -4.55
C ALA A 74 -23.33 -6.01 -5.92
N ALA A 75 -24.01 -4.99 -6.42
CA ALA A 75 -24.72 -5.01 -7.70
C ALA A 75 -23.85 -4.53 -8.88
N ASP A 76 -22.80 -3.74 -8.58
CA ASP A 76 -21.89 -3.17 -9.59
C ASP A 76 -20.45 -3.17 -9.03
N PRO A 77 -19.78 -4.34 -8.93
CA PRO A 77 -18.49 -4.48 -8.27
C PRO A 77 -17.39 -3.64 -8.92
N SER A 78 -16.65 -2.94 -8.07
CA SER A 78 -15.54 -2.09 -8.52
C SER A 78 -14.28 -2.89 -8.80
N ASN A 79 -13.54 -2.48 -9.84
CA ASN A 79 -12.21 -3.01 -10.18
C ASN A 79 -11.21 -1.85 -10.28
N TYR A 80 -9.98 -2.09 -9.86
CA TYR A 80 -8.94 -1.06 -9.76
C TYR A 80 -7.62 -1.48 -10.39
N LEU A 81 -6.87 -0.48 -10.88
CA LEU A 81 -5.42 -0.58 -11.04
C LEU A 81 -4.74 0.21 -9.92
N PHE A 82 -3.81 -0.45 -9.23
CA PHE A 82 -2.97 0.18 -8.21
C PHE A 82 -1.53 0.26 -8.68
N VAL A 83 -1.01 1.48 -8.76
CA VAL A 83 0.41 1.76 -8.97
C VAL A 83 1.09 1.79 -7.61
N ASN A 84 1.91 0.79 -7.34
CA ASN A 84 2.70 0.68 -6.12
C ASN A 84 4.17 0.97 -6.43
N PHE A 85 4.80 1.87 -5.69
CA PHE A 85 6.20 2.24 -5.91
C PHE A 85 6.90 2.67 -4.63
N ARG A 86 8.24 2.70 -4.69
CA ARG A 86 9.07 3.16 -3.57
C ARG A 86 9.64 4.55 -3.84
N PRO A 87 9.77 5.39 -2.80
CA PRO A 87 10.31 6.76 -2.95
C PRO A 87 11.75 6.80 -3.48
N GLU A 88 12.52 5.72 -3.32
CA GLU A 88 13.91 5.61 -3.81
C GLU A 88 14.02 5.68 -5.35
N LEU A 89 12.90 5.53 -6.07
CA LEU A 89 12.86 5.77 -7.53
C LEU A 89 13.09 7.22 -7.94
N PHE A 90 12.90 8.15 -7.00
CA PHE A 90 13.00 9.59 -7.23
C PHE A 90 14.40 10.07 -6.84
N GLY A 91 15.09 10.73 -7.79
CA GLY A 91 16.35 11.40 -7.52
C GLY A 91 16.18 12.70 -6.71
N ASP A 92 17.29 13.30 -6.31
CA ASP A 92 17.26 14.53 -5.50
C ASP A 92 16.49 15.68 -6.16
N GLY A 93 16.48 15.77 -7.49
CA GLY A 93 15.75 16.78 -8.25
C GLY A 93 14.24 16.57 -8.33
N ASP A 94 13.76 15.36 -8.03
CA ASP A 94 12.35 14.98 -8.22
C ASP A 94 11.59 14.78 -6.88
N LYS A 95 12.25 15.02 -5.76
CA LYS A 95 11.71 14.78 -4.42
C LYS A 95 10.41 15.51 -4.13
N GLU A 96 10.26 16.72 -4.66
CA GLU A 96 9.04 17.51 -4.49
C GLU A 96 7.80 16.81 -5.05
N LEU A 97 7.96 15.92 -6.03
CA LEU A 97 6.87 15.16 -6.62
C LEU A 97 6.27 14.13 -5.65
N LEU A 98 6.97 13.78 -4.57
CA LEU A 98 6.48 12.89 -3.52
C LEU A 98 5.55 13.55 -2.51
N LEU A 99 5.37 14.85 -2.63
CA LEU A 99 4.58 15.67 -1.71
C LEU A 99 3.16 15.15 -1.45
N PRO A 100 2.36 14.69 -2.45
CA PRO A 100 1.01 14.18 -2.22
C PRO A 100 0.96 12.96 -1.29
N PHE A 101 2.08 12.25 -1.14
CA PHE A 101 2.19 11.03 -0.34
C PHE A 101 2.70 11.23 1.08
N VAL A 102 3.15 12.43 1.43
CA VAL A 102 3.72 12.75 2.76
C VAL A 102 2.92 13.82 3.51
N TYR A 103 1.77 14.19 2.97
CA TYR A 103 0.91 15.21 3.54
C TYR A 103 0.22 14.73 4.83
N ASN A 104 -0.23 15.69 5.68
CA ASN A 104 -0.96 15.34 6.89
C ASN A 104 -2.29 14.65 6.54
N PRO A 105 -2.50 13.38 6.91
CA PRO A 105 -3.69 12.61 6.52
C PRO A 105 -5.02 13.29 6.86
N LYS A 106 -5.10 14.00 8.00
CA LYS A 106 -6.33 14.67 8.44
C LYS A 106 -6.78 15.83 7.54
N LYS A 107 -5.84 16.41 6.78
CA LYS A 107 -6.09 17.56 5.90
C LYS A 107 -6.03 17.19 4.42
N PHE A 108 -5.72 15.95 4.11
CA PHE A 108 -5.53 15.47 2.76
C PHE A 108 -6.82 14.92 2.18
N THR A 109 -7.15 15.32 0.95
CA THR A 109 -8.26 14.76 0.18
C THR A 109 -7.70 13.67 -0.72
N ASN A 110 -7.96 12.41 -0.41
CA ASN A 110 -7.39 11.26 -1.10
C ASN A 110 -7.95 11.06 -2.51
N LYS A 111 -9.18 11.51 -2.75
CA LYS A 111 -9.90 11.31 -4.02
C LYS A 111 -9.68 12.49 -4.97
N MET A 112 -9.32 12.19 -6.21
CA MET A 112 -9.46 13.09 -7.36
C MET A 112 -10.61 12.58 -8.22
N ALA A 113 -11.65 13.40 -8.34
CA ALA A 113 -12.85 13.05 -9.10
C ALA A 113 -12.54 12.96 -10.61
N LYS A 114 -13.16 12.02 -11.28
CA LYS A 114 -12.99 11.72 -12.73
C LYS A 114 -13.26 12.91 -13.66
N GLU A 115 -14.03 13.88 -13.19
CA GLU A 115 -14.34 15.10 -13.93
C GLU A 115 -13.12 16.02 -14.10
N LEU A 116 -12.14 15.91 -13.21
CA LEU A 116 -10.91 16.70 -13.27
C LEU A 116 -10.04 16.29 -14.46
N PRO A 117 -9.56 17.25 -15.27
CA PRO A 117 -8.68 16.94 -16.41
C PRO A 117 -7.43 16.16 -15.99
N ALA A 118 -6.84 16.49 -14.83
CA ALA A 118 -5.68 15.78 -14.29
C ALA A 118 -6.00 14.31 -13.96
N ALA A 119 -7.19 14.01 -13.41
CA ALA A 119 -7.60 12.64 -13.10
C ALA A 119 -7.68 11.78 -14.37
N ARG A 120 -8.25 12.32 -15.45
CA ARG A 120 -8.32 11.63 -16.75
C ARG A 120 -6.93 11.33 -17.32
N GLN A 121 -6.03 12.32 -17.31
CA GLN A 121 -4.64 12.14 -17.77
C GLN A 121 -3.91 11.09 -16.95
N ILE A 122 -4.04 11.15 -15.62
CA ILE A 122 -3.43 10.15 -14.71
C ILE A 122 -3.98 8.76 -15.01
N GLY A 123 -5.30 8.63 -15.22
CA GLY A 123 -5.92 7.36 -15.55
C GLY A 123 -5.38 6.73 -16.85
N GLU A 124 -5.14 7.55 -17.88
CA GLU A 124 -4.52 7.10 -19.14
C GLU A 124 -3.08 6.64 -18.94
N LEU A 125 -2.28 7.41 -18.17
CA LEU A 125 -0.89 7.06 -17.88
C LEU A 125 -0.80 5.75 -17.06
N ILE A 126 -1.72 5.50 -16.11
CA ILE A 126 -1.77 4.25 -15.34
C ILE A 126 -2.08 3.06 -16.26
N ARG A 127 -3.01 3.19 -17.21
CA ARG A 127 -3.31 2.13 -18.20
C ARG A 127 -2.10 1.86 -19.11
N GLN A 128 -1.40 2.90 -19.54
CA GLN A 128 -0.15 2.75 -20.32
C GLN A 128 0.91 1.99 -19.49
N MET A 129 1.10 2.35 -18.22
CA MET A 129 2.01 1.62 -17.32
C MET A 129 1.66 0.13 -17.23
N ARG A 130 0.36 -0.19 -17.11
CA ARG A 130 -0.10 -1.59 -17.07
C ARG A 130 0.27 -2.34 -18.34
N THR A 131 0.07 -1.71 -19.49
CA THR A 131 0.45 -2.27 -20.81
C THR A 131 1.95 -2.52 -20.92
N GLU A 132 2.78 -1.55 -20.54
CA GLU A 132 4.24 -1.69 -20.52
C GLU A 132 4.72 -2.81 -19.60
N GLN A 133 4.10 -2.92 -18.40
CA GLN A 133 4.42 -3.99 -17.45
C GLN A 133 4.09 -5.39 -17.99
N LEU A 134 3.02 -5.53 -18.76
CA LEU A 134 2.61 -6.80 -19.34
C LEU A 134 3.48 -7.17 -20.55
N ASN A 135 3.75 -6.21 -21.44
CA ASN A 135 4.49 -6.44 -22.69
C ASN A 135 5.99 -6.65 -22.48
N LYS A 136 6.58 -6.02 -21.46
CA LYS A 136 8.00 -6.13 -21.09
C LYS A 136 8.99 -5.97 -22.25
N GLN A 137 8.70 -5.06 -23.19
CA GLN A 137 9.60 -4.78 -24.30
C GLN A 137 10.89 -4.09 -23.83
N ALA A 138 11.91 -4.07 -24.67
CA ALA A 138 13.15 -3.37 -24.36
C ALA A 138 12.87 -1.90 -24.00
N GLY A 139 13.41 -1.43 -22.87
CA GLY A 139 13.16 -0.07 -22.37
C GLY A 139 11.87 0.11 -21.56
N HIS A 140 11.06 -0.94 -21.34
CA HIS A 140 9.82 -0.84 -20.56
C HIS A 140 10.02 -0.21 -19.17
N ARG A 141 11.15 -0.51 -18.49
CA ARG A 141 11.44 0.07 -17.17
C ARG A 141 11.59 1.58 -17.21
N GLN A 142 12.28 2.10 -18.22
CA GLN A 142 12.47 3.54 -18.43
C GLN A 142 11.16 4.23 -18.77
N ILE A 143 10.32 3.61 -19.61
CA ILE A 143 8.98 4.10 -19.93
C ILE A 143 8.12 4.14 -18.68
N MET A 144 8.04 3.06 -17.90
CA MET A 144 7.28 3.01 -16.66
C MET A 144 7.74 4.08 -15.66
N LYS A 145 9.04 4.29 -15.49
CA LYS A 145 9.57 5.37 -14.64
C LYS A 145 9.18 6.75 -15.17
N GLY A 146 9.27 6.99 -16.46
CA GLY A 146 8.84 8.25 -17.10
C GLY A 146 7.35 8.53 -16.88
N LEU A 147 6.49 7.51 -17.05
CA LEU A 147 5.05 7.59 -16.78
C LEU A 147 4.76 7.89 -15.31
N LEU A 148 5.47 7.24 -14.37
CA LEU A 148 5.35 7.53 -12.93
C LEU A 148 5.71 8.99 -12.62
N LEU A 149 6.80 9.51 -13.16
CA LEU A 149 7.20 10.91 -12.97
C LEU A 149 6.14 11.88 -13.48
N GLN A 150 5.53 11.60 -14.65
CA GLN A 150 4.42 12.41 -15.19
C GLN A 150 3.20 12.37 -14.28
N ILE A 151 2.80 11.20 -13.80
CA ILE A 151 1.69 11.04 -12.85
C ILE A 151 1.96 11.87 -11.58
N CYS A 152 3.13 11.71 -10.98
CA CYS A 152 3.50 12.44 -9.76
C CYS A 152 3.57 13.96 -9.99
N ALA A 153 4.01 14.43 -11.16
CA ALA A 153 4.00 15.85 -11.51
C ALA A 153 2.56 16.40 -11.62
N LEU A 154 1.63 15.64 -12.19
CA LEU A 154 0.20 16.02 -12.25
C LEU A 154 -0.43 16.06 -10.86
N LEU A 155 -0.14 15.08 -10.02
CA LEU A 155 -0.57 15.06 -8.61
C LEU A 155 0.02 16.24 -7.83
N PHE A 156 1.31 16.50 -7.99
CA PHE A 156 1.98 17.65 -7.38
C PHE A 156 1.30 18.96 -7.75
N ARG A 157 1.04 19.22 -9.03
CA ARG A 157 0.33 20.43 -9.50
C ARG A 157 -1.05 20.56 -8.88
N HIS A 158 -1.80 19.45 -8.79
CA HIS A 158 -3.13 19.46 -8.20
C HIS A 158 -3.11 19.82 -6.72
N TYR A 159 -2.20 19.21 -5.95
CA TYR A 159 -2.14 19.39 -4.50
C TYR A 159 -1.32 20.61 -4.05
N SER A 160 -0.39 21.13 -4.85
CA SER A 160 0.47 22.28 -4.50
C SER A 160 -0.22 23.64 -4.58
N ASN A 161 -1.45 23.71 -5.10
CA ASN A 161 -2.20 24.97 -5.24
C ASN A 161 -2.76 25.52 -3.91
N HIS A 162 -2.52 24.87 -2.76
CA HIS A 162 -2.96 25.37 -1.47
C HIS A 162 -1.90 26.27 -0.82
N PRO A 163 -2.28 27.47 -0.30
CA PRO A 163 -1.36 28.37 0.38
C PRO A 163 -0.70 27.71 1.61
N GLY A 164 0.60 27.98 1.82
CA GLY A 164 1.36 27.42 2.95
C GLY A 164 1.89 26.01 2.77
N TYR A 165 1.73 25.45 1.58
CA TYR A 165 2.04 24.07 1.26
C TYR A 165 3.55 23.78 1.21
N LYS A 166 4.37 24.70 0.66
CA LYS A 166 5.83 24.51 0.53
C LYS A 166 6.59 24.46 1.85
N GLU A 167 6.20 25.33 2.80
CA GLU A 167 6.88 25.39 4.10
C GLU A 167 6.59 24.14 4.95
N GLN A 168 5.36 23.65 4.92
CA GLN A 168 5.00 22.41 5.63
C GLN A 168 5.64 21.18 4.98
N PHE A 169 5.78 21.18 3.67
CA PHE A 169 6.38 20.07 2.93
C PHE A 169 7.83 19.84 3.35
N ASN A 170 8.67 20.84 3.28
CA ASN A 170 10.10 20.67 3.56
C ASN A 170 10.30 20.05 4.96
N GLN A 171 9.55 20.51 5.96
CA GLN A 171 9.63 19.94 7.31
C GLN A 171 9.17 18.48 7.39
N ILE A 172 8.03 18.14 6.78
CA ILE A 172 7.49 16.78 6.81
C ILE A 172 8.36 15.85 5.99
N TYR A 173 8.80 16.31 4.81
CA TYR A 173 9.64 15.53 3.92
C TYR A 173 11.01 15.23 4.53
N GLU A 174 11.69 16.22 5.11
CA GLU A 174 12.95 15.99 5.80
C GLU A 174 12.82 15.01 6.97
N GLN A 175 11.75 15.13 7.75
CA GLN A 175 11.47 14.19 8.84
C GLN A 175 11.19 12.79 8.32
N TYR A 176 10.41 12.67 7.25
CA TYR A 176 10.12 11.39 6.60
C TYR A 176 11.40 10.74 6.03
N MET A 177 12.21 11.51 5.29
CA MET A 177 13.49 11.02 4.77
C MET A 177 14.46 10.62 5.89
N ARG A 178 14.46 11.35 7.00
CA ARG A 178 15.23 10.98 8.19
C ARG A 178 14.79 9.65 8.79
N LEU A 179 13.52 9.27 8.63
CA LEU A 179 12.99 8.00 9.12
C LEU A 179 13.27 6.81 8.18
N GLN A 180 13.58 7.06 6.91
CA GLN A 180 13.78 6.03 5.88
C GLN A 180 14.76 4.92 6.27
N PRO A 181 15.94 5.20 6.87
CA PRO A 181 16.84 4.11 7.29
C PRO A 181 16.20 3.15 8.30
N ALA A 182 15.36 3.68 9.22
CA ALA A 182 14.64 2.86 10.17
C ALA A 182 13.53 2.04 9.50
N LEU A 183 12.78 2.64 8.58
CA LEU A 183 11.72 1.94 7.83
C LEU A 183 12.30 0.83 6.94
N ALA A 184 13.41 1.07 6.25
CA ALA A 184 14.14 0.07 5.49
C ALA A 184 14.60 -1.09 6.39
N PHE A 185 15.27 -0.78 7.52
CA PHE A 185 15.69 -1.76 8.50
C PHE A 185 14.53 -2.62 9.02
N LEU A 186 13.39 -2.00 9.35
CA LEU A 186 12.20 -2.72 9.83
C LEU A 186 11.63 -3.64 8.75
N ARG A 187 11.54 -3.17 7.51
CA ARG A 187 11.04 -3.95 6.37
C ARG A 187 11.90 -5.18 6.09
N ASP A 188 13.22 -5.04 6.20
CA ASP A 188 14.14 -6.12 5.87
C ASP A 188 14.29 -7.11 7.02
N ARG A 189 14.12 -6.67 8.27
CA ARG A 189 14.42 -7.45 9.47
C ARG A 189 13.24 -7.69 10.41
N PHE A 190 11.98 -7.41 10.02
CA PHE A 190 10.80 -7.57 10.88
C PHE A 190 10.62 -9.00 11.42
N ARG A 191 11.17 -10.00 10.74
CA ARG A 191 11.13 -11.42 11.17
C ARG A 191 12.06 -11.72 12.33
N GLU A 192 13.06 -10.88 12.55
CA GLU A 192 14.02 -11.02 13.63
C GLU A 192 13.47 -10.46 14.95
N ASN A 193 14.14 -10.83 16.06
CA ASN A 193 13.83 -10.26 17.37
C ASN A 193 14.46 -8.87 17.50
N ILE A 194 13.82 -7.86 16.92
CA ILE A 194 14.28 -6.48 16.90
C ILE A 194 13.46 -5.61 17.86
N GLY A 195 14.13 -4.65 18.47
CA GLY A 195 13.58 -3.72 19.44
C GLY A 195 13.71 -2.24 19.04
N LEU A 196 13.16 -1.39 19.89
CA LEU A 196 13.27 0.08 19.72
C LEU A 196 14.73 0.54 19.69
N GLU A 197 15.62 -0.13 20.42
CA GLU A 197 17.06 0.20 20.46
C GLU A 197 17.72 -0.02 19.10
N ASP A 198 17.36 -1.09 18.39
CA ASP A 198 17.91 -1.40 17.07
C ASP A 198 17.45 -0.37 16.04
N MET A 199 16.18 0.04 16.10
CA MET A 199 15.66 1.12 15.27
C MET A 199 16.36 2.46 15.60
N ALA A 200 16.55 2.78 16.89
CA ALA A 200 17.19 4.02 17.32
C ALA A 200 18.66 4.12 16.83
N LYS A 201 19.38 3.00 16.78
CA LYS A 201 20.72 2.90 16.19
C LYS A 201 20.72 3.30 14.71
N GLN A 202 19.71 2.83 13.92
CA GLN A 202 19.60 3.20 12.50
C GLN A 202 19.43 4.71 12.31
N LEU A 203 18.72 5.34 13.22
CA LEU A 203 18.48 6.79 13.20
C LEU A 203 19.61 7.62 13.84
N LYS A 204 20.58 6.98 14.46
CA LYS A 204 21.63 7.64 15.28
C LYS A 204 21.03 8.56 16.35
N LEU A 205 19.95 8.11 16.99
CA LEU A 205 19.20 8.83 18.02
C LEU A 205 19.13 8.02 19.32
N SER A 206 18.85 8.71 20.44
CA SER A 206 18.44 8.02 21.66
C SER A 206 17.08 7.34 21.47
N CYS A 207 16.78 6.26 22.21
CA CYS A 207 15.51 5.55 22.16
C CYS A 207 14.30 6.47 22.36
N SER A 208 14.41 7.45 23.26
CA SER A 208 13.33 8.42 23.50
C SER A 208 13.07 9.30 22.27
N ARG A 209 14.11 9.87 21.68
CA ARG A 209 13.99 10.70 20.46
C ARG A 209 13.51 9.88 19.26
N ALA A 210 14.03 8.67 19.09
CA ALA A 210 13.62 7.76 18.03
C ALA A 210 12.13 7.41 18.15
N ARG A 211 11.65 7.07 19.37
CA ARG A 211 10.24 6.80 19.65
C ARG A 211 9.34 7.98 19.29
N HIS A 212 9.72 9.19 19.71
CA HIS A 212 8.94 10.39 19.45
C HIS A 212 8.89 10.71 17.95
N LEU A 213 10.04 10.68 17.27
CA LEU A 213 10.12 10.91 15.82
C LEU A 213 9.27 9.89 15.06
N PHE A 214 9.42 8.60 15.39
CA PHE A 214 8.67 7.53 14.75
C PHE A 214 7.16 7.72 14.92
N LYS A 215 6.69 7.92 16.17
CA LYS A 215 5.27 8.11 16.45
C LYS A 215 4.71 9.39 15.83
N HIS A 216 5.50 10.46 15.79
CA HIS A 216 5.08 11.73 15.18
C HIS A 216 4.86 11.60 13.67
N ILE A 217 5.77 10.91 12.98
CA ILE A 217 5.72 10.75 11.52
C ILE A 217 4.76 9.63 11.13
N MET A 218 4.83 8.47 11.82
CA MET A 218 4.05 7.27 11.48
C MET A 218 2.62 7.30 12.06
N GLY A 219 2.32 8.21 12.99
CA GLY A 219 1.03 8.25 13.68
C GLY A 219 0.83 7.14 14.71
N GLU A 220 1.69 6.10 14.69
CA GLU A 220 1.62 4.92 15.56
C GLU A 220 3.00 4.58 16.16
N GLY A 221 3.03 3.75 17.18
CA GLY A 221 4.28 3.34 17.84
C GLY A 221 5.05 2.28 17.06
N PHE A 222 6.35 2.15 17.36
CA PHE A 222 7.24 1.15 16.78
C PHE A 222 6.70 -0.29 16.90
N LYS A 223 6.16 -0.66 18.08
CA LYS A 223 5.66 -2.02 18.32
C LYS A 223 4.42 -2.34 17.50
N GLU A 224 3.52 -1.39 17.40
CA GLU A 224 2.31 -1.48 16.59
C GLU A 224 2.68 -1.66 15.11
N TYR A 225 3.59 -0.84 14.62
CA TYR A 225 4.11 -0.91 13.25
C TYR A 225 4.77 -2.27 12.94
N LEU A 226 5.69 -2.72 13.81
CA LEU A 226 6.36 -4.01 13.65
C LEU A 226 5.36 -5.18 13.66
N THR A 227 4.37 -5.11 14.55
CA THR A 227 3.31 -6.12 14.63
C THR A 227 2.50 -6.16 13.35
N GLN A 228 2.15 -4.99 12.78
CA GLN A 228 1.42 -4.90 11.52
C GLN A 228 2.21 -5.52 10.36
N LEU A 229 3.53 -5.24 10.24
CA LEU A 229 4.39 -5.86 9.23
C LEU A 229 4.34 -7.40 9.32
N ARG A 230 4.45 -7.93 10.53
CA ARG A 230 4.40 -9.37 10.80
C ARG A 230 3.05 -10.00 10.45
N ILE A 231 1.96 -9.32 10.79
CA ILE A 231 0.60 -9.80 10.47
C ILE A 231 0.33 -9.72 8.96
N ASN A 232 0.81 -8.69 8.28
CA ASN A 232 0.67 -8.59 6.82
C ASN A 232 1.41 -9.72 6.10
N GLU A 233 2.59 -10.11 6.59
CA GLU A 233 3.30 -11.28 6.08
C GLU A 233 2.55 -12.58 6.38
N ALA A 234 2.02 -12.72 7.60
CA ALA A 234 1.24 -13.89 7.97
C ALA A 234 -0.02 -14.06 7.10
N LYS A 235 -0.72 -12.98 6.76
CA LYS A 235 -1.85 -13.02 5.81
C LYS A 235 -1.44 -13.62 4.47
N LYS A 236 -0.29 -13.21 3.91
CA LYS A 236 0.23 -13.74 2.64
C LYS A 236 0.54 -15.24 2.73
N LEU A 237 1.21 -15.66 3.80
CA LEU A 237 1.58 -17.05 4.00
C LEU A 237 0.35 -17.94 4.26
N LEU A 238 -0.66 -17.42 4.97
CA LEU A 238 -1.91 -18.15 5.23
C LEU A 238 -2.72 -18.39 3.95
N SER A 239 -2.74 -17.43 3.03
CA SER A 239 -3.49 -17.55 1.76
C SER A 239 -2.69 -18.22 0.64
N GLY A 240 -1.37 -18.26 0.74
CA GLY A 240 -0.50 -18.73 -0.35
C GLY A 240 0.28 -20.01 -0.06
N THR A 241 0.16 -20.61 1.13
CA THR A 241 0.92 -21.81 1.50
C THR A 241 0.12 -22.76 2.40
N GLU A 242 0.49 -24.05 2.37
CA GLU A 242 -0.05 -25.10 3.26
C GLU A 242 0.68 -25.19 4.62
N ARG A 243 1.57 -24.24 4.95
CA ARG A 243 2.30 -24.23 6.23
C ARG A 243 1.32 -24.11 7.39
N THR A 244 1.61 -24.76 8.50
CA THR A 244 0.81 -24.67 9.71
C THR A 244 0.79 -23.24 10.27
N VAL A 245 -0.27 -22.88 10.98
CA VAL A 245 -0.39 -21.56 11.64
C VAL A 245 0.79 -21.32 12.60
N THR A 246 1.29 -22.37 13.26
CA THR A 246 2.45 -22.28 14.16
C THR A 246 3.74 -21.96 13.39
N GLU A 247 4.00 -22.63 12.28
CA GLU A 247 5.18 -22.34 11.43
C GLU A 247 5.13 -20.93 10.87
N ILE A 248 3.94 -20.46 10.42
CA ILE A 248 3.75 -19.10 9.93
C ILE A 248 4.00 -18.09 11.05
N CYS A 249 3.44 -18.30 12.24
CA CYS A 249 3.68 -17.46 13.41
C CYS A 249 5.18 -17.25 13.65
N MET A 250 5.95 -18.35 13.73
CA MET A 250 7.39 -18.28 13.99
C MET A 250 8.15 -17.62 12.84
N SER A 251 7.82 -17.95 11.59
CA SER A 251 8.48 -17.36 10.42
C SER A 251 8.19 -15.86 10.23
N CYS A 252 7.10 -15.36 10.80
CA CYS A 252 6.79 -13.93 10.82
C CYS A 252 7.45 -13.17 12.00
N GLY A 253 8.25 -13.83 12.83
CA GLY A 253 9.02 -13.21 13.93
C GLY A 253 8.30 -13.12 15.25
N PHE A 254 7.15 -13.79 15.41
CA PHE A 254 6.53 -13.93 16.73
C PHE A 254 7.22 -15.03 17.52
N GLN A 255 7.51 -14.75 18.79
CA GLN A 255 8.18 -15.72 19.68
C GLN A 255 7.20 -16.72 20.31
N ASN A 256 5.91 -16.41 20.32
CA ASN A 256 4.86 -17.21 20.93
C ASN A 256 3.55 -17.10 20.14
N ILE A 257 2.80 -18.20 20.11
CA ILE A 257 1.56 -18.30 19.37
C ILE A 257 0.43 -17.41 19.93
N SER A 258 0.36 -17.24 21.27
CA SER A 258 -0.74 -16.48 21.89
C SER A 258 -0.71 -14.97 21.57
N PRO A 259 0.45 -14.27 21.62
CA PRO A 259 0.54 -12.90 21.13
C PRO A 259 0.20 -12.77 19.65
N PHE A 260 0.58 -13.74 18.81
CA PHE A 260 0.24 -13.78 17.41
C PHE A 260 -1.28 -13.83 17.17
N TYR A 261 -1.98 -14.78 17.80
CA TYR A 261 -3.44 -14.90 17.66
C TYR A 261 -4.17 -13.63 18.11
N ARG A 262 -3.75 -13.02 19.23
CA ARG A 262 -4.32 -11.76 19.72
C ARG A 262 -4.12 -10.62 18.70
N ALA A 263 -2.89 -10.44 18.23
CA ALA A 263 -2.55 -9.42 17.25
C ALA A 263 -3.30 -9.65 15.93
N PHE A 264 -3.32 -10.89 15.44
CA PHE A 264 -4.01 -11.25 14.20
C PHE A 264 -5.51 -10.94 14.31
N ARG A 265 -6.17 -11.39 15.39
CA ARG A 265 -7.59 -11.13 15.62
C ARG A 265 -7.88 -9.64 15.77
N GLN A 266 -7.03 -8.89 16.46
CA GLN A 266 -7.18 -7.44 16.63
C GLN A 266 -7.06 -6.69 15.31
N ILE A 267 -6.13 -7.10 14.44
CA ILE A 267 -5.81 -6.41 13.18
C ILE A 267 -6.71 -6.89 12.03
N VAL A 268 -7.02 -8.19 11.97
CA VAL A 268 -7.74 -8.82 10.86
C VAL A 268 -9.21 -9.06 11.18
N GLY A 269 -9.62 -8.99 12.44
CA GLY A 269 -11.00 -9.21 12.87
C GLY A 269 -11.41 -10.68 13.04
N MET A 270 -10.54 -11.63 12.61
CA MET A 270 -10.80 -13.08 12.68
C MET A 270 -9.55 -13.85 13.07
N THR A 271 -9.70 -15.16 13.30
CA THR A 271 -8.55 -16.03 13.61
C THR A 271 -7.72 -16.32 12.36
N PRO A 272 -6.41 -16.66 12.51
CA PRO A 272 -5.58 -17.09 11.35
C PRO A 272 -6.17 -18.26 10.58
N GLN A 273 -6.76 -19.23 11.29
CA GLN A 273 -7.39 -20.39 10.69
C GLN A 273 -8.62 -19.99 9.85
N ALA A 274 -9.54 -19.18 10.41
CA ALA A 274 -10.71 -18.69 9.69
C ALA A 274 -10.31 -17.86 8.44
N TYR A 275 -9.24 -17.07 8.54
CA TYR A 275 -8.71 -16.30 7.42
C TYR A 275 -8.22 -17.22 6.29
N ARG A 276 -7.51 -18.32 6.61
CA ARG A 276 -7.08 -19.33 5.64
C ARG A 276 -8.27 -19.97 4.93
N GLU A 277 -9.23 -20.46 5.70
CA GLU A 277 -10.44 -21.13 5.17
C GLU A 277 -11.22 -20.20 4.23
N GLN A 278 -11.40 -18.95 4.62
CA GLN A 278 -12.07 -17.95 3.78
C GLN A 278 -11.28 -17.65 2.50
N SER A 279 -9.94 -17.58 2.57
CA SER A 279 -9.09 -17.36 1.41
C SER A 279 -9.11 -18.54 0.44
N ALA A 280 -9.15 -19.79 0.94
CA ALA A 280 -9.24 -20.99 0.13
C ALA A 280 -10.60 -21.12 -0.61
N LEU A 281 -11.69 -20.83 0.08
CA LEU A 281 -13.03 -20.82 -0.53
C LEU A 281 -13.17 -19.82 -1.68
N PHE A 282 -12.44 -18.73 -1.60
CA PHE A 282 -12.44 -17.72 -2.67
C PHE A 282 -11.70 -18.20 -3.93
N ILE A 283 -10.53 -18.83 -3.76
CA ILE A 283 -9.75 -19.38 -4.88
C ILE A 283 -10.59 -20.38 -5.67
N LEU A 284 -11.28 -21.27 -4.97
CA LEU A 284 -12.16 -22.28 -5.60
C LEU A 284 -13.33 -21.66 -6.38
N ARG A 285 -13.87 -20.53 -5.94
CA ARG A 285 -14.96 -19.84 -6.66
C ARG A 285 -14.47 -19.12 -7.92
N THR A 286 -13.30 -18.49 -7.88
CA THR A 286 -12.72 -17.82 -9.07
C THR A 286 -12.27 -18.82 -10.14
N GLU A 287 -11.87 -20.03 -9.77
CA GLU A 287 -11.54 -21.11 -10.72
C GLU A 287 -12.78 -21.72 -11.39
N GLN A 288 -13.94 -21.70 -10.73
CA GLN A 288 -15.21 -22.18 -11.29
C GLN A 288 -15.86 -21.17 -12.25
N ASP A 289 -15.59 -19.88 -12.09
CA ASP A 289 -16.10 -18.81 -12.97
C ASP A 289 -15.24 -18.63 -14.25
N GLU A 290 -14.07 -19.29 -14.36
CA GLU A 290 -13.18 -19.24 -15.52
C GLU A 290 -13.26 -20.47 -16.46
N GLU A 291 -14.25 -21.36 -16.34
CA GLU A 291 -14.42 -22.39 -17.35
C GLU A 291 -14.82 -21.76 -18.70
N PRO A 292 -13.99 -21.90 -19.74
CA PRO A 292 -14.31 -21.36 -21.05
C PRO A 292 -15.48 -22.12 -21.63
N VAL A 293 -16.59 -21.45 -21.87
CA VAL A 293 -17.66 -21.94 -22.75
C VAL A 293 -17.07 -22.01 -24.15
N PHE A 294 -16.65 -23.21 -24.59
CA PHE A 294 -16.37 -23.47 -26.00
C PHE A 294 -17.72 -23.54 -26.73
N PRO A 295 -18.01 -22.67 -27.71
CA PRO A 295 -19.12 -22.85 -28.58
C PRO A 295 -18.81 -24.05 -29.52
N GLU A 296 -19.77 -24.96 -29.65
CA GLU A 296 -19.80 -26.04 -30.67
C GLU A 296 -19.88 -25.45 -32.08
#